data_821e4173f928dc5137bf8560228abf5a
#
_entry.id   821e4173f928dc5137bf8560228abf5a
#
_cell.length_a   1.000
_cell.length_b   1.000
_cell.length_c   1.000
_cell.angle_alpha   90.00
_cell.angle_beta   90.00
_cell.angle_gamma   90.00
#
_symmetry.space_group_name_H-M   'P 1'
#
loop_
_entity.id
_entity.type
_entity.pdbx_description
1 polymer ?
#
loop_
_entity_poly.entity_id
_entity_poly.type
_entity_poly.pdbx_seq_one_letter_code
_entity_poly.pdbx_strand_id
1 'polypeptide(L)'
;MRFTKMNGAGNDFILLDAIAEPFDESAAPALARALCDRRRSVGADGLMLVTRAEGDADYRMRFYNSDGSLGEMCGNGARCICRYGYARGYAGPVQRVETTAGLVTGWRITEAVSYTHLTLPTNREV
;
A
#
# COMPACT_ATOMS: atom_id res chain seq x y z
N MET A 1 2.91 18.22 -1.85
CA MET A 1 2.51 16.82 -1.65
C MET A 1 3.72 15.92 -1.85
N ARG A 2 3.93 15.02 -0.92
CA ARG A 2 5.04 14.06 -0.99
C ARG A 2 4.54 12.68 -1.36
N PHE A 3 5.32 11.96 -2.13
CA PHE A 3 5.06 10.56 -2.38
C PHE A 3 6.36 9.76 -2.31
N THR A 4 6.23 8.46 -2.13
CA THR A 4 7.35 7.52 -2.12
C THR A 4 7.16 6.54 -3.26
N LYS A 5 8.20 6.32 -4.05
CA LYS A 5 8.16 5.29 -5.08
C LYS A 5 8.82 4.02 -4.54
N MET A 6 8.14 2.89 -4.66
CA MET A 6 8.60 1.61 -4.15
C MET A 6 8.57 0.55 -5.24
N ASN A 7 9.52 -0.37 -5.18
CA ASN A 7 9.58 -1.52 -6.07
C ASN A 7 9.41 -2.80 -5.26
N GLY A 8 8.56 -3.69 -5.75
CA GLY A 8 8.38 -5.00 -5.17
C GLY A 8 8.36 -6.07 -6.24
N ALA A 9 9.43 -6.85 -6.38
CA ALA A 9 9.51 -8.04 -7.22
C ALA A 9 8.98 -7.83 -8.66
N GLY A 10 9.37 -6.73 -9.30
CA GLY A 10 9.00 -6.44 -10.69
C GLY A 10 7.83 -5.48 -10.86
N ASN A 11 7.15 -5.11 -9.78
CA ASN A 11 6.12 -4.07 -9.81
C ASN A 11 6.63 -2.81 -9.11
N ASP A 12 6.24 -1.66 -9.61
CA ASP A 12 6.53 -0.40 -8.94
C ASP A 12 5.24 0.33 -8.56
N PHE A 13 5.30 1.01 -7.43
CA PHE A 13 4.14 1.68 -6.85
C PHE A 13 4.50 3.07 -6.38
N ILE A 14 3.53 3.97 -6.50
CA ILE A 14 3.61 5.29 -5.86
C ILE A 14 2.79 5.20 -4.58
N LEU A 15 3.40 5.59 -3.46
CA LEU A 15 2.74 5.55 -2.16
C LEU A 15 2.50 6.97 -1.66
N LEU A 16 1.25 7.28 -1.32
CA LEU A 16 0.86 8.51 -0.66
C LEU A 16 0.47 8.23 0.78
N ASP A 17 1.05 9.00 1.69
CA ASP A 17 0.82 8.84 3.12
C ASP A 17 -0.15 9.89 3.62
N ALA A 18 -1.43 9.54 3.68
CA ALA A 18 -2.48 10.43 4.16
C ALA A 18 -2.57 10.46 5.70
N ILE A 19 -1.76 9.65 6.39
CA ILE A 19 -1.60 9.78 7.85
C ILE A 19 -0.64 10.93 8.16
N ALA A 20 0.49 11.00 7.40
CA ALA A 20 1.52 12.00 7.62
C ALA A 20 1.10 13.39 7.15
N GLU A 21 0.36 13.48 6.04
CA GLU A 21 -0.16 14.77 5.57
C GLU A 21 -1.59 14.61 5.03
N PRO A 22 -2.45 15.62 5.28
CA PRO A 22 -3.85 15.54 4.85
C PRO A 22 -3.99 15.36 3.35
N PHE A 23 -4.90 14.48 2.95
CA PHE A 23 -5.20 14.20 1.56
C PHE A 23 -6.67 13.85 1.39
N ASP A 24 -7.31 14.44 0.40
CA ASP A 24 -8.70 14.13 0.05
C ASP A 24 -8.72 12.83 -0.77
N GLU A 25 -9.22 11.76 -0.18
CA GLU A 25 -9.25 10.44 -0.81
C GLU A 25 -10.05 10.44 -2.12
N SER A 26 -11.04 11.31 -2.27
CA SER A 26 -11.81 11.40 -3.51
C SER A 26 -10.97 11.85 -4.71
N ALA A 27 -9.82 12.45 -4.48
CA ALA A 27 -8.89 12.84 -5.53
C ALA A 27 -7.96 11.72 -5.98
N ALA A 28 -7.93 10.59 -5.27
CA ALA A 28 -6.99 9.50 -5.53
C ALA A 28 -7.12 8.89 -6.94
N PRO A 29 -8.32 8.62 -7.47
CA PRO A 29 -8.42 8.06 -8.83
C PRO A 29 -7.79 8.94 -9.92
N ALA A 30 -8.06 10.24 -9.87
CA ALA A 30 -7.49 11.17 -10.85
C ALA A 30 -5.98 11.29 -10.69
N LEU A 31 -5.50 11.30 -9.44
CA LEU A 31 -4.08 11.38 -9.15
C LEU A 31 -3.35 10.10 -9.61
N ALA A 32 -3.96 8.94 -9.43
CA ALA A 32 -3.39 7.68 -9.92
C ALA A 32 -3.21 7.71 -11.44
N ARG A 33 -4.21 8.16 -12.19
CA ARG A 33 -4.09 8.31 -13.63
C ARG A 33 -2.97 9.26 -14.04
N ALA A 34 -2.84 10.37 -13.32
CA ALA A 34 -1.83 11.38 -13.65
C ALA A 34 -0.42 10.90 -13.30
N LEU A 35 -0.20 10.40 -12.09
CA LEU A 35 1.14 10.05 -11.60
C LEU A 35 1.66 8.73 -12.17
N CYS A 36 0.78 7.78 -12.46
CA CYS A 36 1.20 6.49 -13.01
C CYS A 36 1.52 6.53 -14.50
N ASP A 37 1.24 7.62 -15.17
CA ASP A 37 1.57 7.79 -16.60
C ASP A 37 3.09 7.87 -16.78
N ARG A 38 3.67 6.86 -17.42
CA ARG A 38 5.12 6.75 -17.60
C ARG A 38 5.69 7.75 -18.60
N ARG A 39 4.85 8.33 -19.46
CA ARG A 39 5.29 9.30 -20.47
C ARG A 39 5.25 10.71 -19.96
N ARG A 40 4.32 11.04 -19.06
CA ARG A 40 4.03 12.41 -18.64
C ARG A 40 4.37 12.69 -17.19
N SER A 41 4.63 11.65 -16.39
CA SER A 41 4.84 11.81 -14.98
C SER A 41 5.81 10.74 -14.44
N VAL A 42 5.69 10.42 -13.15
CA VAL A 42 6.58 9.50 -12.44
C VAL A 42 6.54 8.11 -13.06
N GLY A 43 5.36 7.64 -13.38
CA GLY A 43 5.15 6.29 -13.92
C GLY A 43 5.18 5.22 -12.84
N ALA A 44 4.15 4.39 -12.81
CA ALA A 44 4.06 3.27 -11.88
C ALA A 44 2.96 2.30 -12.31
N ASP A 45 2.98 1.10 -11.74
CA ASP A 45 1.92 0.13 -11.95
C ASP A 45 0.66 0.48 -11.17
N GLY A 46 0.79 1.21 -10.08
CA GLY A 46 -0.35 1.63 -9.29
C GLY A 46 0.02 2.62 -8.19
N LEU A 47 -1.02 3.17 -7.57
CA LEU A 47 -0.95 4.11 -6.47
C LEU A 47 -1.49 3.45 -5.20
N MET A 48 -0.72 3.48 -4.12
CA MET A 48 -1.17 3.03 -2.81
C MET A 48 -1.39 4.23 -1.90
N LEU A 49 -2.59 4.33 -1.34
CA LEU A 49 -2.94 5.38 -0.38
C LEU A 49 -2.99 4.77 1.02
N VAL A 50 -2.16 5.30 1.92
CA VAL A 50 -2.13 4.88 3.31
C VAL A 50 -2.95 5.85 4.14
N THR A 51 -3.93 5.33 4.87
CA THR A 51 -4.79 6.13 5.73
C THR A 51 -4.88 5.51 7.12
N ARG A 52 -5.48 6.23 8.04
CA ARG A 52 -5.80 5.68 9.36
C ARG A 52 -6.85 4.58 9.19
N ALA A 53 -6.74 3.54 10.02
CA ALA A 53 -7.72 2.46 10.04
C ALA A 53 -9.08 2.98 10.54
N GLU A 54 -10.15 2.40 10.00
CA GLU A 54 -11.51 2.68 10.49
C GLU A 54 -11.85 1.85 11.73
N GLY A 55 -11.26 0.66 11.84
CA GLY A 55 -11.41 -0.22 12.98
C GLY A 55 -10.16 -0.28 13.84
N ASP A 56 -9.89 -1.45 14.40
CA ASP A 56 -8.76 -1.68 15.31
C ASP A 56 -7.48 -2.15 14.62
N ALA A 57 -7.45 -2.15 13.29
CA ALA A 57 -6.24 -2.45 12.54
C ALA A 57 -5.18 -1.34 12.72
N ASP A 58 -3.96 -1.63 12.33
CA ASP A 58 -2.87 -0.67 12.48
C ASP A 58 -3.00 0.51 11.52
N TYR A 59 -3.41 0.24 10.29
CA TYR A 59 -3.68 1.28 9.29
C TYR A 59 -4.52 0.69 8.16
N ARG A 60 -4.92 1.55 7.21
CA ARG A 60 -5.69 1.15 6.03
C ARG A 60 -4.90 1.47 4.77
N MET A 61 -5.02 0.62 3.77
CA MET A 61 -4.42 0.82 2.46
C MET A 61 -5.47 0.67 1.36
N ARG A 62 -5.52 1.64 0.45
CA ARG A 62 -6.31 1.60 -0.77
C ARG A 62 -5.38 1.54 -1.96
N PHE A 63 -5.64 0.61 -2.87
CA PHE A 63 -4.84 0.45 -4.08
C PHE A 63 -5.62 0.92 -5.29
N TYR A 64 -5.01 1.79 -6.07
CA TYR A 64 -5.59 2.29 -7.32
C TYR A 64 -4.71 1.86 -8.48
N ASN A 65 -5.33 1.26 -9.51
CA ASN A 65 -4.63 0.91 -10.74
C ASN A 65 -4.20 2.19 -11.49
N SER A 66 -3.34 2.04 -12.46
CA SER A 66 -2.85 3.17 -13.25
C SER A 66 -3.95 3.90 -14.03
N ASP A 67 -5.08 3.24 -14.28
CA ASP A 67 -6.24 3.84 -14.92
C ASP A 67 -7.18 4.57 -13.93
N GLY A 68 -6.84 4.58 -12.65
CA GLY A 68 -7.61 5.23 -11.59
C GLY A 68 -8.66 4.34 -10.95
N SER A 69 -8.87 3.13 -11.42
CA SER A 69 -9.83 2.21 -10.80
C SER A 69 -9.32 1.68 -9.49
N LEU A 70 -10.24 1.49 -8.53
CA LEU A 70 -9.90 0.86 -7.26
C LEU A 70 -9.60 -0.61 -7.51
N GLY A 71 -8.41 -1.04 -7.10
CA GLY A 71 -7.95 -2.39 -7.31
C GLY A 71 -7.88 -3.19 -6.04
N GLU A 72 -7.69 -4.48 -6.21
CA GLU A 72 -7.37 -5.38 -5.11
C GLU A 72 -5.87 -5.39 -4.87
N MET A 73 -5.49 -5.62 -3.63
CA MET A 73 -4.10 -5.69 -3.25
C MET A 73 -3.44 -6.95 -3.84
N CYS A 74 -2.29 -6.79 -4.48
CA CYS A 74 -1.44 -7.92 -4.88
C CYS A 74 -0.38 -8.19 -3.80
N GLY A 75 0.24 -9.38 -3.86
CA GLY A 75 1.28 -9.76 -2.90
C GLY A 75 2.47 -8.80 -2.88
N ASN A 76 2.90 -8.32 -4.04
CA ASN A 76 4.01 -7.36 -4.13
C ASN A 76 3.66 -6.02 -3.49
N GLY A 77 2.46 -5.53 -3.71
CA GLY A 77 1.98 -4.31 -3.08
C GLY A 77 1.87 -4.45 -1.57
N ALA A 78 1.40 -5.58 -1.10
CA ALA A 78 1.31 -5.86 0.33
C ALA A 78 2.67 -5.87 1.01
N ARG A 79 3.68 -6.44 0.36
CA ARG A 79 5.04 -6.42 0.89
C ARG A 79 5.60 -5.01 0.97
N CYS A 80 5.37 -4.20 -0.06
CA CYS A 80 5.78 -2.80 -0.06
C CYS A 80 5.12 -2.02 1.06
N ILE A 81 3.81 -2.17 1.23
CA ILE A 81 3.08 -1.41 2.26
C ILE A 81 3.49 -1.83 3.67
N CYS A 82 3.71 -3.11 3.91
CA CYS A 82 4.17 -3.59 5.21
C CYS A 82 5.57 -3.07 5.55
N ARG A 83 6.45 -3.04 4.57
CA ARG A 83 7.77 -2.44 4.74
C ARG A 83 7.68 -0.96 5.09
N TYR A 84 6.83 -0.24 4.40
CA TYR A 84 6.60 1.19 4.67
C TYR A 84 6.01 1.41 6.05
N GLY A 85 4.97 0.66 6.41
CA GLY A 85 4.31 0.78 7.71
C GLY A 85 5.26 0.51 8.87
N TYR A 86 6.13 -0.46 8.72
CA TYR A 86 7.16 -0.74 9.72
C TYR A 86 8.16 0.42 9.82
N ALA A 87 8.67 0.90 8.69
CA ALA A 87 9.67 1.97 8.65
C ALA A 87 9.13 3.29 9.22
N ARG A 88 7.84 3.56 9.02
CA ARG A 88 7.20 4.77 9.55
C ARG A 88 6.73 4.62 11.00
N GLY A 89 6.80 3.43 11.56
CA GLY A 89 6.33 3.18 12.92
C GLY A 89 4.81 3.09 13.05
N TYR A 90 4.08 2.91 11.94
CA TYR A 90 2.63 2.74 11.99
C TYR A 90 2.22 1.37 12.51
N ALA A 91 3.10 0.39 12.37
CA ALA A 91 2.91 -0.95 12.87
C ALA A 91 4.25 -1.57 13.24
N GLY A 92 4.22 -2.62 14.05
CA GLY A 92 5.39 -3.39 14.43
C GLY A 92 5.68 -4.52 13.42
N PRO A 93 6.41 -5.55 13.86
CA PRO A 93 6.74 -6.69 12.99
C PRO A 93 5.53 -7.46 12.50
N VAL A 94 4.43 -7.43 13.25
CA VAL A 94 3.14 -7.99 12.83
C VAL A 94 2.22 -6.83 12.54
N GLN A 95 1.65 -6.81 11.34
CA GLN A 95 0.82 -5.69 10.88
C GLN A 95 -0.55 -6.17 10.47
N ARG A 96 -1.57 -5.43 10.89
CA ARG A 96 -2.96 -5.66 10.51
C ARG A 96 -3.39 -4.48 9.66
N VAL A 97 -3.69 -4.74 8.40
CA VAL A 97 -3.95 -3.72 7.39
C VAL A 97 -5.36 -3.90 6.83
N GLU A 98 -6.16 -2.85 6.90
CA GLU A 98 -7.47 -2.83 6.23
C GLU A 98 -7.25 -2.59 4.75
N THR A 99 -7.86 -3.44 3.91
CA THR A 99 -7.80 -3.32 2.46
C THR A 99 -9.19 -3.47 1.85
N THR A 100 -9.31 -3.28 0.54
CA THR A 100 -10.57 -3.54 -0.16
C THR A 100 -10.97 -5.02 -0.13
N ALA A 101 -10.00 -5.91 0.02
CA ALA A 101 -10.25 -7.35 0.17
C ALA A 101 -10.54 -7.75 1.62
N GLY A 102 -10.52 -6.80 2.55
CA GLY A 102 -10.72 -7.02 3.98
C GLY A 102 -9.41 -6.86 4.75
N LEU A 103 -9.35 -7.47 5.93
CA LEU A 103 -8.19 -7.37 6.80
C LEU A 103 -7.09 -8.33 6.35
N VAL A 104 -5.89 -7.79 6.15
CA VAL A 104 -4.70 -8.57 5.79
C VAL A 104 -3.71 -8.47 6.93
N THR A 105 -3.10 -9.59 7.30
CA THR A 105 -2.04 -9.63 8.31
C THR A 105 -0.71 -9.95 7.65
N GLY A 106 0.29 -9.12 7.92
CA GLY A 106 1.65 -9.31 7.42
C GLY A 106 2.63 -9.48 8.57
N TRP A 107 3.66 -10.29 8.36
CA TRP A 107 4.72 -10.50 9.33
C TRP A 107 6.07 -10.17 8.71
N ARG A 108 6.90 -9.48 9.46
CA ARG A 108 8.30 -9.31 9.09
C ARG A 108 9.09 -10.50 9.59
N ILE A 109 9.71 -11.23 8.67
CA ILE A 109 10.41 -12.49 9.00
C ILE A 109 11.81 -12.22 9.50
N THR A 110 12.57 -11.33 8.86
CA THR A 110 13.92 -10.93 9.29
C THR A 110 14.16 -9.45 9.08
N GLU A 111 15.10 -8.88 9.82
CA GLU A 111 15.49 -7.48 9.63
C GLU A 111 16.27 -7.27 8.34
N ALA A 112 17.03 -8.28 7.91
CA ALA A 112 17.91 -8.16 6.74
C ALA A 112 17.15 -8.28 5.43
N VAL A 113 15.99 -8.91 5.42
CA VAL A 113 15.21 -9.16 4.21
C VAL A 113 13.83 -8.58 4.40
N SER A 114 13.40 -7.72 3.47
CA SER A 114 12.06 -7.15 3.45
C SER A 114 11.07 -8.21 2.95
N TYR A 115 11.02 -9.31 3.66
CA TYR A 115 10.19 -10.45 3.31
C TYR A 115 8.98 -10.46 4.21
N THR A 116 7.80 -10.58 3.63
CA THR A 116 6.56 -10.56 4.35
C THR A 116 5.76 -11.81 4.04
N HIS A 117 5.32 -12.48 5.08
CA HIS A 117 4.36 -13.56 4.97
C HIS A 117 2.97 -12.95 5.16
N LEU A 118 2.01 -13.29 4.29
CA LEU A 118 0.70 -12.67 4.27
C LEU A 118 -0.40 -13.70 4.47
N THR A 119 -1.44 -13.32 5.22
CA THR A 119 -2.70 -14.06 5.23
C THR A 119 -3.83 -13.13 4.85
N LEU A 120 -4.80 -13.65 4.12
CA LEU A 120 -6.03 -12.95 3.79
C LEU A 120 -7.11 -13.25 4.82
N PRO A 121 -8.18 -12.43 4.88
CA PRO A 121 -9.28 -12.64 5.83
C PRO A 121 -9.96 -14.02 5.68
N THR A 122 -9.82 -14.65 4.52
CA THR A 122 -10.35 -16.00 4.24
C THR A 122 -9.42 -17.11 4.72
N ASN A 123 -8.38 -16.78 5.50
CA ASN A 123 -7.34 -17.69 5.98
C ASN A 123 -6.50 -18.34 4.86
N ARG A 124 -6.44 -17.71 3.72
CA ARG A 124 -5.53 -18.14 2.66
C ARG A 124 -4.16 -17.51 2.89
N GLU A 125 -3.14 -18.34 2.83
CA GLU A 125 -1.77 -17.85 2.83
C GLU A 125 -1.40 -17.36 1.44
N VAL A 126 -0.67 -16.27 1.41
CA VAL A 126 -0.23 -15.65 0.16
C VAL A 126 1.29 -15.58 0.13
#